data_e52c4a106e03a1852b2882c593f55adf
#
_entry.id   e52c4a106e03a1852b2882c593f55adf
#
_cell.length_a   1.000
_cell.length_b   1.000
_cell.length_c   1.000
_cell.angle_alpha   90.00
_cell.angle_beta   90.00
_cell.angle_gamma   90.00
#
_symmetry.space_group_name_H-M   'P 1'
#
loop_
_entity.id
_entity.type
_entity.pdbx_description
1 polymer ?
#
loop_
_entity_poly.entity_id
_entity_poly.type
_entity_poly.pdbx_seq_one_letter_code
_entity_poly.pdbx_strand_id
1 'polypeptide(L)'
;MCNGYADQKLDRLYTAINSAQHFIDITTLESLPDLKFRSTIRNALTVLATTGRKITVRILDGLYEPIPTLQVAHEQITAPYLPNSYTTQAFLKDLIKDIKKIPSSNLDIYVAGMRTCSGICRQSATNQTKGYIGYMSLSWNHSKIINIDGNRIITGGVNMFSTNYLMKRPVFDLMMELQGPTANKTLGFTNLLWDFVKRNIHNPFHVIAYSAKKANQYKIIKSDLPDNLKATNTPRGHTEVLAVGKTGKGLYYPEPAQENNTSDYALYDLLSKAQHAIYLAQQGIKASFNTWPLNTTNQKHSNFISALAKLLINKGSIYLVTSPYDTAIPMALGYASLATPQEAWDKIKSEALAMYPNTQETKINQLLCKNLHIATIRFNGTDTTWPNNKKIYDHYKFMMVDDQLFYIGSQNFYPSGLQNYGYIIDDTQAATIIKQEFWNNLWKYSSKSEYIPKQCKTSHP
;
A
#
# COMPACT_ATOMS: atom_id res chain seq x y z
N MET A 1 -9.74 12.01 -13.68
CA MET A 1 -8.75 11.82 -12.58
C MET A 1 -8.71 13.10 -11.76
N CYS A 2 -8.73 13.01 -10.42
CA CYS A 2 -8.83 14.20 -9.56
C CYS A 2 -7.44 14.64 -9.09
N ASN A 3 -6.70 15.30 -9.94
CA ASN A 3 -5.37 15.82 -9.59
C ASN A 3 -5.50 17.04 -8.68
N GLY A 4 -4.98 16.96 -7.45
CA GLY A 4 -4.93 18.07 -6.52
C GLY A 4 -6.19 18.29 -5.64
N TYR A 5 -7.23 17.51 -5.82
CA TYR A 5 -8.47 17.60 -5.01
C TYR A 5 -8.56 16.45 -4.01
N ALA A 6 -7.72 16.49 -3.00
CA ALA A 6 -7.62 15.40 -2.01
C ALA A 6 -8.93 15.17 -1.23
N ASP A 7 -9.72 16.21 -0.99
CA ASP A 7 -11.01 16.09 -0.28
C ASP A 7 -12.06 15.27 -1.06
N GLN A 8 -11.98 15.19 -2.40
CA GLN A 8 -12.83 14.30 -3.19
C GLN A 8 -12.68 12.82 -2.81
N LYS A 9 -11.55 12.41 -2.25
CA LYS A 9 -11.37 11.05 -1.70
C LYS A 9 -12.33 10.80 -0.54
N LEU A 10 -12.58 11.81 0.29
CA LEU A 10 -13.52 11.71 1.40
C LEU A 10 -14.96 11.60 0.91
N ASP A 11 -15.33 12.38 -0.11
CA ASP A 11 -16.66 12.32 -0.73
C ASP A 11 -16.91 10.95 -1.37
N ARG A 12 -15.89 10.38 -2.07
CA ARG A 12 -15.97 9.03 -2.63
C ARG A 12 -16.09 7.98 -1.54
N LEU A 13 -15.30 8.08 -0.46
CA LEU A 13 -15.39 7.18 0.69
C LEU A 13 -16.78 7.26 1.34
N TYR A 14 -17.27 8.47 1.60
CA TYR A 14 -18.59 8.71 2.16
C TYR A 14 -19.70 8.09 1.31
N THR A 15 -19.69 8.39 0.00
CA THR A 15 -20.68 7.87 -0.95
C THR A 15 -20.62 6.37 -1.07
N ALA A 16 -19.41 5.77 -1.10
CA ALA A 16 -19.24 4.33 -1.15
C ALA A 16 -19.84 3.66 0.09
N ILE A 17 -19.51 4.13 1.30
CA ILE A 17 -20.04 3.58 2.55
C ILE A 17 -21.57 3.69 2.59
N ASN A 18 -22.14 4.83 2.20
CA ASN A 18 -23.60 5.03 2.22
C ASN A 18 -24.36 4.17 1.19
N SER A 19 -23.68 3.67 0.17
CA SER A 19 -24.30 2.74 -0.80
C SER A 19 -24.47 1.31 -0.28
N ALA A 20 -23.85 0.96 0.86
CA ALA A 20 -23.85 -0.40 1.39
C ALA A 20 -25.25 -0.94 1.68
N GLN A 21 -25.49 -2.20 1.30
CA GLN A 21 -26.74 -2.93 1.56
C GLN A 21 -26.52 -4.09 2.54
N HIS A 22 -25.33 -4.68 2.58
CA HIS A 22 -25.04 -5.90 3.32
C HIS A 22 -23.79 -5.79 4.19
N PHE A 23 -22.69 -5.27 3.60
CA PHE A 23 -21.44 -5.17 4.36
C PHE A 23 -20.50 -4.07 3.87
N ILE A 24 -19.63 -3.66 4.78
CA ILE A 24 -18.49 -2.78 4.56
C ILE A 24 -17.26 -3.46 5.11
N ASP A 25 -16.22 -3.62 4.31
CA ASP A 25 -14.97 -4.26 4.71
C ASP A 25 -13.78 -3.34 4.41
N ILE A 26 -13.16 -2.83 5.47
CA ILE A 26 -12.06 -1.86 5.39
C ILE A 26 -10.78 -2.49 5.93
N THR A 27 -9.70 -2.40 5.17
CA THR A 27 -8.35 -2.67 5.67
C THR A 27 -7.48 -1.44 5.53
N THR A 28 -6.58 -1.22 6.49
CA THR A 28 -5.66 -0.08 6.50
C THR A 28 -4.35 -0.46 7.18
N LEU A 29 -3.34 0.40 7.03
CA LEU A 29 -2.13 0.34 7.83
C LEU A 29 -2.40 1.00 9.19
N GLU A 30 -1.69 0.61 10.25
CA GLU A 30 -1.63 1.37 11.50
C GLU A 30 -1.14 2.81 11.22
N SER A 31 -1.79 3.82 11.74
CA SER A 31 -2.89 3.76 12.70
C SER A 31 -4.25 3.62 12.00
N LEU A 32 -5.28 3.31 12.81
CA LEU A 32 -6.67 3.41 12.38
C LEU A 32 -6.96 4.79 11.77
N PRO A 33 -7.96 4.91 10.87
CA PRO A 33 -8.30 6.16 10.19
C PRO A 33 -8.39 7.34 11.15
N ASP A 34 -7.66 8.41 10.86
CA ASP A 34 -7.59 9.59 11.74
C ASP A 34 -8.47 10.76 11.26
N LEU A 35 -8.68 11.73 12.12
CA LEU A 35 -9.29 13.05 11.86
C LEU A 35 -10.39 13.00 10.77
N LYS A 36 -10.12 13.53 9.56
CA LYS A 36 -11.09 13.65 8.46
C LYS A 36 -11.56 12.28 7.96
N PHE A 37 -10.67 11.30 7.81
CA PHE A 37 -11.04 9.95 7.40
C PHE A 37 -11.97 9.29 8.42
N ARG A 38 -11.63 9.36 9.71
CA ARG A 38 -12.49 8.85 10.79
C ARG A 38 -13.84 9.53 10.80
N SER A 39 -13.86 10.87 10.71
CA SER A 39 -15.11 11.63 10.69
C SER A 39 -15.98 11.26 9.50
N THR A 40 -15.38 11.05 8.33
CA THR A 40 -16.10 10.62 7.12
C THR A 40 -16.73 9.24 7.32
N ILE A 41 -15.97 8.26 7.83
CA ILE A 41 -16.48 6.92 8.11
C ILE A 41 -17.59 6.99 9.14
N ARG A 42 -17.39 7.67 10.27
CA ARG A 42 -18.39 7.83 11.32
C ARG A 42 -19.69 8.47 10.79
N ASN A 43 -19.59 9.56 10.05
CA ASN A 43 -20.76 10.26 9.51
C ASN A 43 -21.53 9.37 8.52
N ALA A 44 -20.83 8.66 7.64
CA ALA A 44 -21.46 7.73 6.72
C ALA A 44 -22.15 6.56 7.45
N LEU A 45 -21.51 5.97 8.46
CA LEU A 45 -22.14 4.92 9.29
C LEU A 45 -23.34 5.46 10.09
N THR A 46 -23.29 6.72 10.55
CA THR A 46 -24.41 7.35 11.23
C THR A 46 -25.62 7.51 10.31
N VAL A 47 -25.39 7.92 9.04
CA VAL A 47 -26.47 7.96 8.03
C VAL A 47 -27.00 6.57 7.72
N LEU A 48 -26.13 5.57 7.52
CA LEU A 48 -26.57 4.19 7.34
C LEU A 48 -27.42 3.67 8.49
N ALA A 49 -27.08 4.03 9.72
CA ALA A 49 -27.85 3.62 10.90
C ALA A 49 -29.31 4.09 10.86
N THR A 50 -29.59 5.23 10.20
CA THR A 50 -31.00 5.72 10.06
C THR A 50 -31.82 4.88 9.09
N THR A 51 -31.18 4.11 8.22
CA THR A 51 -31.88 3.33 7.19
C THR A 51 -32.50 2.03 7.71
N GLY A 52 -32.11 1.57 8.91
CA GLY A 52 -32.53 0.28 9.48
C GLY A 52 -31.94 -0.94 8.81
N ARG A 53 -31.11 -0.80 7.76
CA ARG A 53 -30.46 -1.93 7.06
C ARG A 53 -29.56 -2.71 8.01
N LYS A 54 -29.62 -4.02 7.91
CA LYS A 54 -28.69 -4.90 8.63
C LYS A 54 -27.36 -4.95 7.86
N ILE A 55 -26.34 -4.30 8.39
CA ILE A 55 -25.04 -4.19 7.75
C ILE A 55 -23.94 -4.65 8.70
N THR A 56 -23.06 -5.52 8.20
CA THR A 56 -21.82 -5.92 8.87
C THR A 56 -20.68 -4.98 8.46
N VAL A 57 -20.05 -4.34 9.43
CA VAL A 57 -18.90 -3.44 9.22
C VAL A 57 -17.67 -4.09 9.83
N ARG A 58 -16.65 -4.35 9.01
CA ARG A 58 -15.34 -4.85 9.46
C ARG A 58 -14.27 -3.80 9.16
N ILE A 59 -13.45 -3.47 10.15
CA ILE A 59 -12.31 -2.57 10.00
C ILE A 59 -11.08 -3.27 10.58
N LEU A 60 -10.05 -3.48 9.77
CA LEU A 60 -8.83 -4.17 10.15
C LEU A 60 -7.61 -3.31 9.88
N ASP A 61 -6.82 -3.02 10.89
CA ASP A 61 -5.53 -2.37 10.73
C ASP A 61 -4.34 -3.32 10.90
N GLY A 62 -3.17 -2.90 10.42
CA GLY A 62 -1.93 -3.62 10.57
C GLY A 62 -1.11 -3.06 11.73
N LEU A 63 -1.04 -3.78 12.85
CA LEU A 63 -0.26 -3.37 14.02
C LEU A 63 1.24 -3.48 13.73
N TYR A 64 1.92 -2.38 13.46
CA TYR A 64 3.35 -2.41 13.21
C TYR A 64 4.19 -2.02 14.44
N GLU A 65 3.59 -1.43 15.47
CA GLU A 65 4.28 -1.10 16.72
C GLU A 65 4.46 -2.34 17.62
N PRO A 66 5.68 -2.83 17.79
CA PRO A 66 5.87 -4.09 18.50
C PRO A 66 6.28 -3.96 19.98
N ILE A 67 6.72 -2.78 20.43
CA ILE A 67 7.31 -2.64 21.78
C ILE A 67 6.96 -1.27 22.37
N PRO A 68 6.57 -1.22 23.68
CA PRO A 68 6.27 0.04 24.37
C PRO A 68 7.41 1.08 24.32
N THR A 69 8.67 0.64 24.30
CA THR A 69 9.84 1.52 24.20
C THR A 69 10.01 2.14 22.80
N LEU A 70 9.56 1.46 21.76
CA LEU A 70 9.50 2.01 20.39
C LEU A 70 8.26 2.87 20.20
N GLN A 71 7.19 2.59 20.93
CA GLN A 71 6.02 3.46 20.98
C GLN A 71 6.40 4.86 21.48
N VAL A 72 7.26 4.95 22.51
CA VAL A 72 7.80 6.24 22.99
C VAL A 72 8.68 6.91 21.92
N ALA A 73 9.54 6.14 21.25
CA ALA A 73 10.35 6.66 20.14
C ALA A 73 9.48 7.02 18.93
N HIS A 74 8.46 6.24 18.65
CA HIS A 74 7.48 6.50 17.61
C HIS A 74 6.64 7.73 17.95
N GLU A 75 6.14 7.88 19.16
CA GLU A 75 5.46 9.09 19.63
C GLU A 75 6.35 10.32 19.55
N GLN A 76 7.64 10.22 19.85
CA GLN A 76 8.57 11.34 19.72
C GLN A 76 8.90 11.69 18.26
N ILE A 77 8.96 10.70 17.36
CA ILE A 77 9.34 10.89 15.96
C ILE A 77 8.12 11.08 15.08
N THR A 78 7.00 10.43 15.38
CA THR A 78 5.76 10.46 14.59
C THR A 78 4.64 11.27 15.23
N ALA A 79 4.75 11.66 16.49
CA ALA A 79 3.76 12.51 17.16
C ALA A 79 3.40 13.78 16.37
N PRO A 80 4.32 14.40 15.61
CA PRO A 80 3.95 15.45 14.65
C PRO A 80 3.13 14.93 13.46
N TYR A 81 3.18 13.63 13.16
CA TYR A 81 2.55 13.00 11.99
C TYR A 81 1.32 12.15 12.36
N LEU A 82 1.26 11.61 13.58
CA LEU A 82 0.18 10.78 14.11
C LEU A 82 -0.33 11.32 15.48
N PRO A 83 -0.66 12.61 15.60
CA PRO A 83 -0.94 13.23 16.90
C PRO A 83 -2.21 12.72 17.60
N ASN A 84 -2.94 11.77 17.01
CA ASN A 84 -4.21 11.25 17.53
C ASN A 84 -4.37 9.75 17.21
N SER A 85 -3.37 8.94 17.52
CA SER A 85 -3.52 7.49 17.46
C SER A 85 -4.59 7.04 18.45
N TYR A 86 -5.68 6.51 17.92
CA TYR A 86 -6.72 5.90 18.73
C TYR A 86 -6.38 4.45 18.98
N THR A 87 -6.54 3.98 20.21
CA THR A 87 -6.58 2.53 20.45
C THR A 87 -7.79 1.94 19.73
N THR A 88 -7.71 0.66 19.35
CA THR A 88 -8.80 -0.06 18.69
C THR A 88 -10.14 0.12 19.41
N GLN A 89 -10.13 0.07 20.75
CA GLN A 89 -11.34 0.29 21.56
C GLN A 89 -11.85 1.73 21.50
N ALA A 90 -10.95 2.73 21.59
CA ALA A 90 -11.35 4.13 21.55
C ALA A 90 -11.87 4.52 20.16
N PHE A 91 -11.30 3.98 19.10
CA PHE A 91 -11.78 4.15 17.73
C PHE A 91 -13.22 3.62 17.58
N LEU A 92 -13.48 2.37 18.02
CA LEU A 92 -14.83 1.82 18.00
C LEU A 92 -15.81 2.65 18.83
N LYS A 93 -15.38 3.11 20.02
CA LYS A 93 -16.21 3.99 20.88
C LYS A 93 -16.62 5.28 20.17
N ASP A 94 -15.70 5.88 19.41
CA ASP A 94 -15.99 7.09 18.63
C ASP A 94 -16.95 6.80 17.46
N LEU A 95 -16.77 5.69 16.74
CA LEU A 95 -17.66 5.31 15.63
C LEU A 95 -19.11 5.11 16.08
N ILE A 96 -19.33 4.49 17.23
CA ILE A 96 -20.70 4.17 17.71
C ILE A 96 -21.35 5.31 18.51
N LYS A 97 -20.65 6.41 18.76
CA LYS A 97 -21.09 7.48 19.65
C LYS A 97 -22.50 7.99 19.33
N ASP A 98 -22.79 8.19 18.06
CA ASP A 98 -24.08 8.70 17.58
C ASP A 98 -25.00 7.55 17.12
N ILE A 99 -24.46 6.49 16.57
CA ILE A 99 -25.20 5.30 16.09
C ILE A 99 -26.06 4.68 17.19
N LYS A 100 -25.54 4.56 18.40
CA LYS A 100 -26.25 3.98 19.55
C LYS A 100 -27.50 4.75 19.97
N LYS A 101 -27.65 6.00 19.54
CA LYS A 101 -28.81 6.87 19.83
C LYS A 101 -29.90 6.73 18.76
N ILE A 102 -29.65 5.99 17.67
CA ILE A 102 -30.56 5.84 16.55
C ILE A 102 -31.35 4.54 16.72
N PRO A 103 -32.67 4.59 17.01
CA PRO A 103 -33.47 3.38 17.28
C PRO A 103 -33.53 2.42 16.11
N SER A 104 -33.53 2.93 14.85
CA SER A 104 -33.55 2.14 13.63
C SER A 104 -32.21 1.47 13.31
N SER A 105 -31.11 1.87 13.99
CA SER A 105 -29.79 1.34 13.71
C SER A 105 -29.73 -0.17 13.82
N ASN A 106 -29.15 -0.83 12.79
CA ASN A 106 -29.00 -2.27 12.71
C ASN A 106 -27.61 -2.63 12.16
N LEU A 107 -26.59 -1.97 12.68
CA LEU A 107 -25.20 -2.22 12.29
C LEU A 107 -24.51 -3.16 13.28
N ASP A 108 -23.73 -4.11 12.76
CA ASP A 108 -22.80 -4.90 13.55
C ASP A 108 -21.37 -4.47 13.17
N ILE A 109 -20.65 -3.85 14.10
CA ILE A 109 -19.35 -3.20 13.85
C ILE A 109 -18.24 -3.96 14.57
N TYR A 110 -17.21 -4.34 13.82
CA TYR A 110 -16.03 -5.04 14.29
C TYR A 110 -14.78 -4.25 13.92
N VAL A 111 -13.89 -4.05 14.88
CA VAL A 111 -12.61 -3.36 14.67
C VAL A 111 -11.50 -4.23 15.24
N ALA A 112 -10.50 -4.53 14.44
CA ALA A 112 -9.36 -5.32 14.88
C ALA A 112 -8.05 -4.77 14.33
N GLY A 113 -6.98 -5.01 15.07
CA GLY A 113 -5.61 -4.86 14.62
C GLY A 113 -4.92 -6.22 14.57
N MET A 114 -4.07 -6.44 13.56
CA MET A 114 -3.34 -7.69 13.40
C MET A 114 -1.85 -7.48 13.12
N ARG A 115 -1.06 -8.40 13.65
CA ARG A 115 0.37 -8.54 13.40
C ARG A 115 0.71 -10.01 13.28
N THR A 116 1.45 -10.35 12.23
CA THR A 116 1.93 -11.71 12.00
C THR A 116 3.41 -11.82 12.34
N CYS A 117 3.90 -13.04 12.47
CA CYS A 117 5.27 -13.30 12.85
C CYS A 117 5.74 -14.65 12.33
N SER A 118 6.96 -14.71 11.80
CA SER A 118 7.58 -15.94 11.30
C SER A 118 8.80 -16.39 12.12
N GLY A 119 9.17 -17.67 12.04
CA GLY A 119 10.39 -18.22 12.60
C GLY A 119 10.56 -17.99 14.12
N ILE A 120 11.70 -17.48 14.53
CA ILE A 120 12.11 -17.28 15.94
C ILE A 120 11.15 -16.36 16.71
N CYS A 121 10.54 -15.39 16.04
CA CYS A 121 9.57 -14.50 16.65
C CYS A 121 8.32 -15.26 17.17
N ARG A 122 7.92 -16.32 16.50
CA ARG A 122 6.79 -17.16 16.91
C ARG A 122 7.08 -17.90 18.21
N GLN A 123 8.31 -18.37 18.40
CA GLN A 123 8.74 -19.03 19.63
C GLN A 123 8.91 -18.02 20.79
N SER A 124 9.38 -16.82 20.48
CA SER A 124 9.59 -15.74 21.46
C SER A 124 8.29 -15.13 21.98
N ALA A 125 7.22 -15.14 21.17
CA ALA A 125 5.90 -14.64 21.58
C ALA A 125 5.23 -15.50 22.65
N THR A 126 5.62 -16.79 22.75
CA THR A 126 5.16 -17.70 23.82
C THR A 126 5.97 -17.56 25.12
N ASN A 127 7.17 -17.00 25.05
CA ASN A 127 8.13 -16.93 26.19
C ASN A 127 8.53 -15.49 26.46
N GLN A 128 7.70 -14.55 26.67
CA GLN A 128 7.90 -13.16 27.13
C GLN A 128 9.35 -12.57 27.19
N THR A 129 10.35 -13.19 26.55
CA THR A 129 11.74 -12.82 26.65
C THR A 129 12.37 -12.48 25.30
N LYS A 130 12.87 -11.24 25.25
CA LYS A 130 13.89 -10.67 24.35
C LYS A 130 13.40 -10.10 23.01
N GLY A 131 13.09 -8.82 23.08
CA GLY A 131 12.51 -7.95 22.07
C GLY A 131 13.31 -7.59 20.83
N TYR A 132 14.54 -8.02 20.62
CA TYR A 132 15.33 -7.50 19.50
C TYR A 132 15.41 -8.44 18.28
N ILE A 133 15.43 -9.74 18.49
CA ILE A 133 15.58 -10.73 17.42
C ILE A 133 14.27 -10.95 16.65
N GLY A 134 13.13 -10.72 17.30
CA GLY A 134 11.79 -10.92 16.72
C GLY A 134 11.38 -9.95 15.62
N TYR A 135 11.99 -8.79 15.56
CA TYR A 135 11.57 -7.70 14.68
C TYR A 135 11.71 -8.01 13.18
N MET A 136 12.78 -8.68 12.79
CA MET A 136 13.04 -9.03 11.39
C MET A 136 12.07 -10.07 10.83
N SER A 137 11.28 -10.70 11.70
CA SER A 137 10.31 -11.73 11.36
C SER A 137 8.87 -11.23 11.44
N LEU A 138 8.64 -9.98 11.87
CA LEU A 138 7.31 -9.38 11.95
C LEU A 138 6.77 -9.00 10.58
N SER A 139 5.47 -9.07 10.47
CA SER A 139 4.71 -8.57 9.34
C SER A 139 3.33 -8.08 9.83
N TRP A 140 2.70 -7.23 9.03
CA TRP A 140 1.40 -6.65 9.35
C TRP A 140 0.63 -6.32 8.09
N ASN A 141 -0.68 -6.11 8.23
CA ASN A 141 -1.48 -5.70 7.10
C ASN A 141 -1.03 -4.32 6.57
N HIS A 142 -0.72 -4.27 5.28
CA HIS A 142 -0.35 -3.07 4.55
C HIS A 142 -1.31 -2.80 3.38
N SER A 143 -2.35 -3.62 3.23
CA SER A 143 -3.38 -3.37 2.22
C SER A 143 -4.26 -2.18 2.61
N LYS A 144 -4.77 -1.46 1.62
CA LYS A 144 -5.73 -0.36 1.76
C LYS A 144 -6.91 -0.69 0.90
N ILE A 145 -7.94 -1.24 1.53
CA ILE A 145 -9.14 -1.78 0.88
C ILE A 145 -10.36 -1.13 1.52
N ILE A 146 -11.30 -0.73 0.69
CA ILE A 146 -12.65 -0.37 1.08
C ILE A 146 -13.56 -1.13 0.13
N ASN A 147 -14.12 -2.24 0.60
CA ASN A 147 -15.00 -3.10 -0.18
C ASN A 147 -16.44 -2.95 0.33
N ILE A 148 -17.34 -2.65 -0.58
CA ILE A 148 -18.77 -2.48 -0.32
C ILE A 148 -19.53 -3.60 -1.04
N ASP A 149 -20.16 -4.47 -0.27
CA ASP A 149 -21.03 -5.56 -0.74
C ASP A 149 -20.39 -6.51 -1.75
N GLY A 150 -19.05 -6.55 -1.87
CA GLY A 150 -18.37 -7.32 -2.91
C GLY A 150 -18.62 -6.80 -4.34
N ASN A 151 -19.24 -5.64 -4.50
CA ASN A 151 -19.57 -5.06 -5.80
C ASN A 151 -18.75 -3.82 -6.13
N ARG A 152 -18.30 -3.10 -5.12
CA ARG A 152 -17.52 -1.86 -5.26
C ARG A 152 -16.30 -1.93 -4.37
N ILE A 153 -15.14 -1.62 -4.94
CA ILE A 153 -13.88 -1.56 -4.19
C ILE A 153 -13.13 -0.27 -4.50
N ILE A 154 -12.58 0.33 -3.43
CA ILE A 154 -11.59 1.40 -3.53
C ILE A 154 -10.29 0.84 -2.92
N THR A 155 -9.18 0.87 -3.68
CA THR A 155 -7.87 0.37 -3.22
C THR A 155 -6.72 1.16 -3.84
N GLY A 156 -5.55 1.10 -3.23
CA GLY A 156 -4.34 1.80 -3.71
C GLY A 156 -3.30 1.98 -2.62
N GLY A 157 -2.52 3.06 -2.69
CA GLY A 157 -1.42 3.34 -1.78
C GLY A 157 -1.79 4.20 -0.56
N VAL A 158 -2.90 4.96 -0.61
CA VAL A 158 -3.24 5.97 0.39
C VAL A 158 -3.53 5.37 1.76
N ASN A 159 -2.71 5.69 2.75
CA ASN A 159 -3.04 5.48 4.15
C ASN A 159 -4.15 6.47 4.59
N MET A 160 -4.99 6.07 5.54
CA MET A 160 -6.07 6.95 6.00
C MET A 160 -5.58 7.96 7.04
N PHE A 161 -4.46 8.67 6.73
CA PHE A 161 -3.80 9.67 7.56
C PHE A 161 -4.07 11.07 7.02
N SER A 162 -4.95 11.81 7.69
CA SER A 162 -5.38 13.14 7.23
C SER A 162 -4.22 14.13 7.12
N THR A 163 -3.31 14.10 8.08
CA THR A 163 -2.14 14.99 8.10
C THR A 163 -1.24 14.79 6.89
N ASN A 164 -1.10 13.53 6.43
CA ASN A 164 -0.19 13.20 5.35
C ASN A 164 -0.82 13.37 3.96
N TYR A 165 -2.15 13.24 3.83
CA TYR A 165 -2.80 13.20 2.53
C TYR A 165 -3.80 14.32 2.25
N LEU A 166 -4.32 14.97 3.31
CA LEU A 166 -5.44 15.92 3.19
C LEU A 166 -5.11 17.33 3.73
N MET A 167 -3.92 17.55 4.26
CA MET A 167 -3.54 18.84 4.85
C MET A 167 -2.51 19.58 3.97
N LYS A 168 -1.95 20.67 4.46
CA LYS A 168 -1.15 21.65 3.70
C LYS A 168 0.08 21.12 2.93
N ARG A 169 0.44 19.84 3.10
CA ARG A 169 1.65 19.23 2.48
C ARG A 169 1.36 17.79 2.15
N PRO A 170 0.44 17.54 1.23
CA PRO A 170 0.03 16.18 0.95
C PRO A 170 1.19 15.40 0.32
N VAL A 171 1.28 14.15 0.74
CA VAL A 171 2.04 13.12 0.02
C VAL A 171 1.21 12.72 -1.20
N PHE A 172 1.85 12.60 -2.34
CA PHE A 172 1.17 12.17 -3.55
C PHE A 172 1.00 10.67 -3.59
N ASP A 173 -0.20 10.21 -3.89
CA ASP A 173 -0.52 8.79 -3.96
C ASP A 173 -1.75 8.54 -4.84
N LEU A 174 -1.98 7.28 -5.23
CA LEU A 174 -3.09 6.86 -6.06
C LEU A 174 -4.03 5.93 -5.31
N MET A 175 -5.33 6.11 -5.55
CA MET A 175 -6.36 5.10 -5.31
C MET A 175 -7.17 4.88 -6.57
N MET A 176 -7.67 3.68 -6.72
CA MET A 176 -8.51 3.25 -7.82
C MET A 176 -9.84 2.74 -7.28
N GLU A 177 -10.90 3.06 -7.97
CA GLU A 177 -12.24 2.51 -7.71
C GLU A 177 -12.63 1.57 -8.86
N LEU A 178 -13.04 0.35 -8.50
CA LEU A 178 -13.57 -0.65 -9.42
C LEU A 178 -14.95 -1.10 -8.96
N GLN A 179 -15.80 -1.44 -9.94
CA GLN A 179 -17.13 -2.01 -9.70
C GLN A 179 -17.25 -3.35 -10.44
N GLY A 180 -18.06 -4.25 -9.91
CA GLY A 180 -18.36 -5.55 -10.51
C GLY A 180 -17.70 -6.72 -9.79
N PRO A 181 -17.66 -7.92 -10.43
CA PRO A 181 -17.28 -9.19 -9.78
C PRO A 181 -15.85 -9.20 -9.22
N THR A 182 -14.97 -8.35 -9.73
CA THR A 182 -13.59 -8.26 -9.23
C THR A 182 -13.53 -7.82 -7.77
N ALA A 183 -14.51 -7.04 -7.29
CA ALA A 183 -14.62 -6.65 -5.89
C ALA A 183 -14.85 -7.86 -4.97
N ASN A 184 -15.54 -8.90 -5.42
CA ASN A 184 -15.72 -10.14 -4.67
C ASN A 184 -14.41 -10.92 -4.47
N LYS A 185 -13.43 -10.78 -5.38
CA LYS A 185 -12.12 -11.44 -5.23
C LYS A 185 -11.35 -10.93 -4.02
N THR A 186 -11.60 -9.69 -3.63
CA THR A 186 -11.02 -9.10 -2.41
C THR A 186 -11.42 -9.85 -1.15
N LEU A 187 -12.63 -10.44 -1.12
CA LEU A 187 -13.12 -11.18 0.05
C LEU A 187 -12.27 -12.41 0.36
N GLY A 188 -11.71 -13.07 -0.66
CA GLY A 188 -10.77 -14.16 -0.46
C GLY A 188 -9.55 -13.71 0.36
N PHE A 189 -9.03 -12.53 0.05
CA PHE A 189 -7.90 -11.95 0.77
C PHE A 189 -8.29 -11.43 2.17
N THR A 190 -9.35 -10.64 2.28
CA THR A 190 -9.73 -10.04 3.57
C THR A 190 -10.26 -11.08 4.57
N ASN A 191 -11.02 -12.07 4.12
CA ASN A 191 -11.43 -13.19 4.97
C ASN A 191 -10.24 -13.97 5.51
N LEU A 192 -9.18 -14.15 4.69
CA LEU A 192 -7.95 -14.77 5.14
C LEU A 192 -7.27 -14.01 6.29
N LEU A 193 -7.27 -12.67 6.23
CA LEU A 193 -6.75 -11.84 7.31
C LEU A 193 -7.63 -11.98 8.57
N TRP A 194 -8.94 -11.98 8.42
CA TRP A 194 -9.87 -12.17 9.54
C TRP A 194 -9.83 -13.59 10.12
N ASP A 195 -9.54 -14.62 9.32
CA ASP A 195 -9.28 -15.98 9.82
C ASP A 195 -8.01 -16.05 10.66
N PHE A 196 -6.97 -15.28 10.30
CA PHE A 196 -5.81 -15.12 11.17
C PHE A 196 -6.18 -14.45 12.50
N VAL A 197 -6.98 -13.39 12.46
CA VAL A 197 -7.50 -12.71 13.66
C VAL A 197 -8.26 -13.72 14.54
N LYS A 198 -9.15 -14.51 13.97
CA LYS A 198 -9.91 -15.55 14.71
C LYS A 198 -9.01 -16.57 15.40
N ARG A 199 -8.03 -17.10 14.66
CA ARG A 199 -7.10 -18.12 15.19
C ARG A 199 -6.20 -17.60 16.30
N ASN A 200 -5.92 -16.29 16.34
CA ASN A 200 -4.98 -15.68 17.26
C ASN A 200 -5.62 -14.72 18.27
N ILE A 201 -6.94 -14.75 18.42
CA ILE A 201 -7.71 -13.78 19.24
C ILE A 201 -7.27 -13.76 20.73
N HIS A 202 -6.78 -14.89 21.24
CA HIS A 202 -6.31 -14.99 22.61
C HIS A 202 -4.86 -14.55 22.80
N ASN A 203 -4.15 -14.22 21.73
CA ASN A 203 -2.79 -13.74 21.79
C ASN A 203 -2.72 -12.23 21.52
N PRO A 204 -2.63 -11.38 22.56
CA PRO A 204 -2.63 -9.92 22.42
C PRO A 204 -1.39 -9.38 21.68
N PHE A 205 -0.33 -10.18 21.54
CA PHE A 205 0.81 -9.84 20.70
C PHE A 205 0.42 -9.84 19.22
N HIS A 206 -0.45 -10.75 18.81
CA HIS A 206 -0.86 -10.87 17.41
C HIS A 206 -2.12 -10.08 17.07
N VAL A 207 -3.06 -9.98 18.02
CA VAL A 207 -4.42 -9.49 17.73
C VAL A 207 -4.98 -8.67 18.88
N ILE A 208 -5.58 -7.55 18.51
CA ILE A 208 -6.47 -6.76 19.39
C ILE A 208 -7.79 -6.61 18.63
N ALA A 209 -8.92 -7.03 19.22
CA ALA A 209 -10.22 -6.94 18.54
C ALA A 209 -11.36 -6.57 19.51
N TYR A 210 -12.28 -5.77 19.00
CA TYR A 210 -13.50 -5.35 19.68
C TYR A 210 -14.68 -5.30 18.70
N SER A 211 -15.89 -5.51 19.23
CA SER A 211 -17.12 -5.31 18.48
C SER A 211 -18.13 -4.47 19.24
N ALA A 212 -19.09 -3.93 18.50
CA ALA A 212 -20.31 -3.34 19.01
C ALA A 212 -21.47 -3.68 18.06
N LYS A 213 -22.51 -4.34 18.56
CA LYS A 213 -23.61 -4.86 17.74
C LYS A 213 -24.97 -4.36 18.26
N LYS A 214 -25.94 -4.29 17.36
CA LYS A 214 -27.33 -3.92 17.72
C LYS A 214 -27.90 -4.87 18.77
N ALA A 215 -27.68 -6.18 18.62
CA ALA A 215 -28.17 -7.19 19.55
C ALA A 215 -27.71 -6.95 21.00
N ASN A 216 -26.54 -6.33 21.18
CA ASN A 216 -25.96 -5.97 22.48
C ASN A 216 -26.13 -4.48 22.80
N GLN A 217 -27.08 -3.79 22.16
CA GLN A 217 -27.31 -2.35 22.34
C GLN A 217 -26.03 -1.51 22.24
N TYR A 218 -25.14 -1.90 21.31
CA TYR A 218 -23.83 -1.27 21.08
C TYR A 218 -22.89 -1.22 22.29
N LYS A 219 -22.99 -2.20 23.20
CA LYS A 219 -21.93 -2.41 24.19
C LYS A 219 -20.68 -2.90 23.50
N ILE A 220 -19.52 -2.38 23.91
CA ILE A 220 -18.21 -2.80 23.37
C ILE A 220 -17.86 -4.13 24.01
N ILE A 221 -17.65 -5.14 23.16
CA ILE A 221 -17.26 -6.50 23.55
C ILE A 221 -15.88 -6.78 23.01
N LYS A 222 -14.96 -7.24 23.86
CA LYS A 222 -13.62 -7.65 23.49
C LYS A 222 -13.66 -9.06 22.90
N SER A 223 -12.87 -9.29 21.87
CA SER A 223 -12.68 -10.60 21.24
C SER A 223 -13.95 -11.24 20.62
N ASP A 224 -14.96 -10.44 20.36
CA ASP A 224 -16.11 -10.87 19.57
C ASP A 224 -15.84 -10.57 18.09
N LEU A 225 -15.98 -11.57 17.22
CA LEU A 225 -15.51 -11.54 15.84
C LEU A 225 -16.64 -11.82 14.83
N PRO A 226 -16.53 -11.27 13.62
CA PRO A 226 -17.52 -11.49 12.57
C PRO A 226 -17.35 -12.87 11.94
N ASP A 227 -18.40 -13.34 11.29
CA ASP A 227 -18.30 -14.39 10.30
C ASP A 227 -17.57 -13.93 9.04
N ASN A 228 -17.13 -14.89 8.22
CA ASN A 228 -16.57 -14.59 6.92
C ASN A 228 -17.64 -13.99 6.02
N LEU A 229 -17.28 -12.89 5.34
CA LEU A 229 -18.19 -12.28 4.37
C LEU A 229 -18.30 -13.17 3.14
N LYS A 230 -19.51 -13.22 2.59
CA LYS A 230 -19.82 -14.01 1.40
C LYS A 230 -19.87 -13.12 0.17
N ALA A 231 -19.42 -13.67 -0.95
CA ALA A 231 -19.54 -13.02 -2.23
C ALA A 231 -21.00 -12.74 -2.59
N THR A 232 -21.24 -11.59 -3.20
CA THR A 232 -22.54 -11.21 -3.74
C THR A 232 -22.57 -11.46 -5.25
N ASN A 233 -23.78 -11.62 -5.78
CA ASN A 233 -23.94 -11.73 -7.24
C ASN A 233 -23.86 -10.34 -7.86
N THR A 234 -22.89 -10.13 -8.75
CA THR A 234 -22.65 -8.82 -9.36
C THR A 234 -22.56 -8.95 -10.87
N PRO A 235 -23.12 -7.97 -11.64
CA PRO A 235 -22.99 -7.96 -13.09
C PRO A 235 -21.51 -7.94 -13.52
N ARG A 236 -21.22 -8.65 -14.63
CA ARG A 236 -19.87 -8.59 -15.24
C ARG A 236 -19.64 -7.27 -15.93
N GLY A 237 -18.42 -6.74 -15.84
CA GLY A 237 -17.91 -5.64 -16.65
C GLY A 237 -17.21 -6.13 -17.92
N HIS A 238 -16.58 -5.20 -18.62
CA HIS A 238 -15.88 -5.46 -19.89
C HIS A 238 -14.35 -5.37 -19.75
N THR A 239 -13.85 -4.76 -18.69
CA THR A 239 -12.41 -4.60 -18.45
C THR A 239 -11.83 -5.87 -17.83
N GLU A 240 -10.75 -6.39 -18.39
CA GLU A 240 -10.03 -7.51 -17.83
C GLU A 240 -9.20 -7.04 -16.63
N VAL A 241 -9.39 -7.73 -15.49
CA VAL A 241 -8.79 -7.33 -14.22
C VAL A 241 -8.28 -8.55 -13.46
N LEU A 242 -7.01 -8.54 -13.09
CA LEU A 242 -6.40 -9.53 -12.22
C LEU A 242 -6.22 -8.98 -10.81
N ALA A 243 -6.93 -9.56 -9.84
CA ALA A 243 -6.74 -9.27 -8.43
C ALA A 243 -5.48 -9.97 -7.91
N VAL A 244 -4.58 -9.24 -7.28
CA VAL A 244 -3.31 -9.77 -6.76
C VAL A 244 -3.15 -9.47 -5.28
N GLY A 245 -3.07 -10.52 -4.47
CA GLY A 245 -2.88 -10.44 -3.03
C GLY A 245 -1.52 -11.02 -2.61
N LYS A 246 -0.85 -10.33 -1.70
CA LYS A 246 0.37 -10.79 -1.06
C LYS A 246 0.08 -11.13 0.39
N THR A 247 0.34 -12.38 0.79
CA THR A 247 0.03 -12.86 2.15
C THR A 247 1.05 -12.42 3.19
N GLY A 248 2.24 -12.01 2.77
CA GLY A 248 3.30 -11.60 3.69
C GLY A 248 3.84 -12.76 4.53
N LYS A 249 4.67 -12.41 5.54
CA LYS A 249 5.27 -13.39 6.46
C LYS A 249 4.32 -13.74 7.60
N GLY A 250 4.37 -15.00 8.05
CA GLY A 250 3.71 -15.47 9.28
C GLY A 250 2.19 -15.57 9.24
N LEU A 251 1.54 -15.36 8.09
CA LEU A 251 0.10 -15.54 7.93
C LEU A 251 -0.26 -17.02 7.88
N TYR A 252 0.57 -17.83 7.25
CA TYR A 252 0.47 -19.29 7.17
C TYR A 252 1.64 -19.98 7.86
N TYR A 253 1.44 -21.26 8.20
CA TYR A 253 2.51 -22.13 8.64
C TYR A 253 2.25 -23.57 8.11
N PRO A 254 3.25 -24.21 7.44
CA PRO A 254 4.54 -23.60 7.03
C PRO A 254 4.32 -22.41 6.08
N GLU A 255 5.24 -21.46 6.10
CA GLU A 255 5.18 -20.34 5.16
C GLU A 255 5.35 -20.86 3.74
N PRO A 256 4.50 -20.45 2.78
CA PRO A 256 4.79 -20.70 1.39
C PRO A 256 6.11 -20.05 1.04
N ALA A 257 6.91 -20.71 0.20
CA ALA A 257 8.10 -20.09 -0.34
C ALA A 257 7.75 -18.72 -0.96
N GLN A 258 8.60 -17.73 -0.78
CA GLN A 258 8.28 -16.35 -1.21
C GLN A 258 8.08 -16.25 -2.73
N GLU A 259 8.75 -17.09 -3.49
CA GLU A 259 8.55 -17.27 -4.93
C GLU A 259 7.13 -17.73 -5.29
N ASN A 260 6.40 -18.31 -4.37
CA ASN A 260 5.01 -18.73 -4.54
C ASN A 260 4.00 -17.65 -4.12
N ASN A 261 4.47 -16.44 -3.82
CA ASN A 261 3.58 -15.33 -3.52
C ASN A 261 2.98 -14.80 -4.83
N THR A 262 1.69 -15.01 -4.99
CA THR A 262 0.98 -14.72 -6.25
C THR A 262 1.14 -13.29 -6.73
N SER A 263 1.20 -12.31 -5.82
CA SER A 263 1.38 -10.91 -6.19
C SER A 263 2.80 -10.61 -6.69
N ASP A 264 3.83 -11.11 -5.99
CA ASP A 264 5.22 -10.92 -6.43
C ASP A 264 5.45 -11.56 -7.81
N TYR A 265 4.88 -12.77 -8.02
CA TYR A 265 4.97 -13.46 -9.28
C TYR A 265 4.24 -12.72 -10.41
N ALA A 266 3.01 -12.29 -10.18
CA ALA A 266 2.22 -11.57 -11.18
C ALA A 266 2.85 -10.23 -11.59
N LEU A 267 3.39 -9.48 -10.62
CA LEU A 267 4.08 -8.22 -10.91
C LEU A 267 5.41 -8.44 -11.65
N TYR A 268 6.14 -9.51 -11.29
CA TYR A 268 7.34 -9.89 -12.05
C TYR A 268 7.01 -10.29 -13.48
N ASP A 269 5.96 -11.11 -13.66
CA ASP A 269 5.51 -11.54 -14.99
C ASP A 269 5.09 -10.34 -15.84
N LEU A 270 4.32 -9.42 -15.27
CA LEU A 270 3.94 -8.16 -15.91
C LEU A 270 5.17 -7.39 -16.44
N LEU A 271 6.16 -7.14 -15.58
CA LEU A 271 7.35 -6.38 -15.94
C LEU A 271 8.25 -7.13 -16.92
N SER A 272 8.39 -8.46 -16.76
CA SER A 272 9.30 -9.29 -17.57
C SER A 272 8.85 -9.48 -19.02
N LYS A 273 7.56 -9.24 -19.30
CA LYS A 273 6.94 -9.30 -20.62
C LYS A 273 6.97 -7.98 -21.38
N ALA A 274 7.40 -6.90 -20.74
CA ALA A 274 7.53 -5.60 -21.39
C ALA A 274 8.41 -5.68 -22.65
N GLN A 275 7.96 -5.06 -23.74
CA GLN A 275 8.65 -5.03 -25.03
C GLN A 275 9.15 -3.62 -25.39
N HIS A 276 8.43 -2.59 -24.98
CA HIS A 276 8.69 -1.20 -25.41
C HIS A 276 9.02 -0.28 -24.23
N ALA A 277 8.16 -0.23 -23.23
CA ALA A 277 8.33 0.72 -22.13
C ALA A 277 7.77 0.22 -20.80
N ILE A 278 8.45 0.57 -19.70
CA ILE A 278 7.95 0.45 -18.33
C ILE A 278 7.91 1.85 -17.70
N TYR A 279 6.77 2.17 -17.07
CA TYR A 279 6.55 3.40 -16.33
C TYR A 279 6.31 3.08 -14.87
N LEU A 280 7.11 3.66 -13.98
CA LEU A 280 7.08 3.40 -12.54
C LEU A 280 6.94 4.71 -11.77
N ALA A 281 5.88 4.84 -10.98
CA ALA A 281 5.82 5.84 -9.92
C ALA A 281 5.82 5.11 -8.58
N GLN A 282 6.91 5.27 -7.81
CA GLN A 282 7.21 4.45 -6.64
C GLN A 282 7.89 5.30 -5.57
N GLN A 283 7.61 5.06 -4.30
CA GLN A 283 8.36 5.68 -3.22
C GLN A 283 9.87 5.50 -3.39
N GLY A 284 10.31 4.33 -3.87
CA GLY A 284 11.70 4.00 -4.19
C GLY A 284 11.84 2.57 -4.66
N ILE A 285 12.96 2.22 -5.31
CA ILE A 285 13.18 0.88 -5.87
C ILE A 285 14.22 0.05 -5.11
N LYS A 286 15.05 0.68 -4.29
CA LYS A 286 16.07 0.01 -3.51
C LYS A 286 15.72 0.07 -2.04
N ALA A 287 15.75 -1.09 -1.41
CA ALA A 287 15.87 -1.20 0.01
C ALA A 287 17.32 -1.59 0.32
N SER A 288 18.15 -0.68 0.79
CA SER A 288 19.44 -1.02 1.36
C SER A 288 19.21 -1.44 2.81
N PHE A 289 18.89 -2.71 3.04
CA PHE A 289 18.54 -3.17 4.37
C PHE A 289 19.57 -4.12 4.93
N ASN A 290 20.56 -3.55 5.56
CA ASN A 290 21.25 -4.22 6.67
C ASN A 290 20.56 -3.93 8.01
N THR A 291 19.53 -3.10 8.06
CA THR A 291 18.91 -2.65 9.29
C THR A 291 17.41 -2.47 9.11
N TRP A 292 16.66 -3.35 9.78
CA TRP A 292 15.29 -3.16 10.26
C TRP A 292 14.10 -3.00 9.29
N PRO A 293 12.94 -3.48 9.62
CA PRO A 293 12.38 -4.83 9.80
C PRO A 293 12.16 -5.55 8.47
N LEU A 294 12.78 -5.08 7.42
CA LEU A 294 12.59 -5.48 6.04
C LEU A 294 13.76 -6.31 5.52
N ASN A 295 14.69 -6.73 6.42
CA ASN A 295 15.80 -7.56 6.04
C ASN A 295 15.33 -8.93 5.57
N THR A 296 15.31 -9.09 4.28
CA THR A 296 15.10 -10.34 3.58
C THR A 296 16.44 -10.81 3.06
N THR A 297 17.30 -11.23 3.96
CA THR A 297 18.72 -11.55 3.73
C THR A 297 18.97 -12.56 2.63
N ASN A 298 17.96 -13.19 2.04
CA ASN A 298 18.07 -14.16 0.97
C ASN A 298 17.07 -13.98 -0.18
N GLN A 299 16.35 -12.86 -0.22
CA GLN A 299 15.50 -12.61 -1.38
C GLN A 299 16.36 -12.14 -2.55
N LYS A 300 16.33 -12.92 -3.60
CA LYS A 300 16.70 -12.46 -4.94
C LYS A 300 15.76 -11.29 -5.30
N HIS A 301 16.07 -10.08 -4.79
CA HIS A 301 15.45 -8.83 -5.25
C HIS A 301 15.67 -8.61 -6.73
N SER A 302 16.43 -9.52 -7.28
CA SER A 302 16.74 -9.59 -8.67
C SER A 302 15.49 -9.57 -9.54
N ASN A 303 14.38 -10.19 -9.16
CA ASN A 303 13.32 -10.42 -10.12
C ASN A 303 12.78 -9.15 -10.77
N PHE A 304 12.35 -8.13 -9.99
CA PHE A 304 11.87 -6.88 -10.58
C PHE A 304 13.01 -6.10 -11.27
N ILE A 305 14.16 -6.00 -10.63
CA ILE A 305 15.32 -5.32 -11.21
C ILE A 305 15.83 -6.07 -12.44
N SER A 306 15.81 -7.41 -12.43
CA SER A 306 16.18 -8.24 -13.58
C SER A 306 15.23 -8.02 -14.77
N ALA A 307 13.92 -7.84 -14.51
CA ALA A 307 12.96 -7.50 -15.55
C ALA A 307 13.29 -6.14 -16.19
N LEU A 308 13.64 -5.14 -15.37
CA LEU A 308 14.07 -3.83 -15.87
C LEU A 308 15.36 -3.95 -16.72
N ALA A 309 16.37 -4.65 -16.20
CA ALA A 309 17.63 -4.86 -16.90
C ALA A 309 17.42 -5.57 -18.25
N LYS A 310 16.56 -6.60 -18.29
CA LYS A 310 16.19 -7.32 -19.52
C LYS A 310 15.57 -6.38 -20.56
N LEU A 311 14.63 -5.55 -20.17
CA LEU A 311 13.99 -4.60 -21.09
C LEU A 311 15.01 -3.62 -21.69
N LEU A 312 15.90 -3.06 -20.88
CA LEU A 312 16.96 -2.15 -21.35
C LEU A 312 17.91 -2.80 -22.36
N ILE A 313 18.33 -4.04 -22.10
CA ILE A 313 19.19 -4.78 -23.05
C ILE A 313 18.45 -5.03 -24.38
N ASN A 314 17.14 -5.21 -24.32
CA ASN A 314 16.27 -5.34 -25.51
C ASN A 314 15.90 -3.98 -26.12
N LYS A 315 16.55 -2.87 -25.70
CA LYS A 315 16.38 -1.51 -26.21
C LYS A 315 15.02 -0.87 -25.88
N GLY A 316 14.25 -1.42 -24.95
CA GLY A 316 13.07 -0.75 -24.40
C GLY A 316 13.45 0.34 -23.40
N SER A 317 12.51 1.19 -23.05
CA SER A 317 12.72 2.36 -22.19
C SER A 317 12.11 2.16 -20.80
N ILE A 318 12.75 2.72 -19.78
CA ILE A 318 12.26 2.74 -18.41
C ILE A 318 12.18 4.18 -17.93
N TYR A 319 11.01 4.55 -17.42
CA TYR A 319 10.76 5.83 -16.79
C TYR A 319 10.38 5.60 -15.33
N LEU A 320 11.17 6.12 -14.41
CA LEU A 320 10.99 5.96 -12.98
C LEU A 320 10.89 7.32 -12.29
N VAL A 321 9.80 7.56 -11.58
CA VAL A 321 9.66 8.69 -10.66
C VAL A 321 9.66 8.16 -9.23
N THR A 322 10.50 8.75 -8.36
CA THR A 322 10.61 8.37 -6.95
C THR A 322 10.50 9.58 -6.04
N SER A 323 10.17 9.32 -4.76
CA SER A 323 10.39 10.30 -3.70
C SER A 323 11.84 10.75 -3.63
N PRO A 324 12.10 11.97 -3.14
CA PRO A 324 13.46 12.39 -2.83
C PRO A 324 14.06 11.53 -1.72
N TYR A 325 15.37 11.28 -1.82
CA TYR A 325 16.13 10.65 -0.75
C TYR A 325 16.25 11.59 0.44
N ASP A 326 16.06 11.08 1.65
CA ASP A 326 16.18 11.85 2.88
C ASP A 326 16.73 11.00 4.03
N THR A 327 17.91 11.37 4.53
CA THR A 327 18.55 10.68 5.65
C THR A 327 18.00 11.09 7.02
N ALA A 328 17.33 12.23 7.10
CA ALA A 328 16.81 12.77 8.36
C ALA A 328 15.55 12.06 8.84
N ILE A 329 14.92 11.25 7.98
CA ILE A 329 13.70 10.51 8.32
C ILE A 329 14.08 9.04 8.53
N PRO A 330 13.86 8.46 9.73
CA PRO A 330 14.02 7.02 9.93
C PRO A 330 13.15 6.25 8.94
N MET A 331 13.74 5.24 8.32
CA MET A 331 13.18 4.48 7.18
C MET A 331 11.75 3.98 7.34
N ALA A 332 11.32 3.69 8.56
CA ALA A 332 9.99 3.12 8.84
C ALA A 332 8.88 4.18 8.96
N LEU A 333 9.22 5.46 9.01
CA LEU A 333 8.31 6.52 9.48
C LEU A 333 8.09 7.62 8.45
N GLY A 334 8.69 7.52 7.26
CA GLY A 334 8.63 8.56 6.26
C GLY A 334 8.24 8.06 4.88
N TYR A 335 8.00 9.02 4.01
CA TYR A 335 7.69 8.79 2.59
C TYR A 335 8.90 9.05 1.69
N ALA A 336 10.09 9.23 2.26
CA ALA A 336 11.32 9.42 1.52
C ALA A 336 11.72 8.15 0.75
N SER A 337 12.41 8.31 -0.38
CA SER A 337 13.08 7.20 -1.04
C SER A 337 14.21 6.66 -0.17
N LEU A 338 14.42 5.37 -0.20
CA LEU A 338 15.47 4.67 0.53
C LEU A 338 16.78 4.59 -0.27
N ALA A 339 16.78 5.14 -1.47
CA ALA A 339 17.95 5.23 -2.33
C ALA A 339 17.92 6.53 -3.14
N THR A 340 19.09 7.04 -3.45
CA THR A 340 19.26 8.11 -4.42
C THR A 340 18.96 7.62 -5.84
N PRO A 341 18.64 8.50 -6.79
CA PRO A 341 18.53 8.13 -8.20
C PRO A 341 19.81 7.47 -8.75
N GLN A 342 20.99 7.89 -8.28
CA GLN A 342 22.26 7.26 -8.64
C GLN A 342 22.32 5.80 -8.19
N GLU A 343 22.02 5.51 -6.93
CA GLU A 343 22.03 4.14 -6.41
C GLU A 343 21.03 3.24 -7.12
N ALA A 344 19.86 3.80 -7.50
CA ALA A 344 18.87 3.09 -8.31
C ALA A 344 19.44 2.74 -9.70
N TRP A 345 20.08 3.71 -10.35
CA TRP A 345 20.73 3.53 -11.65
C TRP A 345 21.86 2.49 -11.58
N ASP A 346 22.75 2.60 -10.58
CA ASP A 346 23.87 1.68 -10.37
C ASP A 346 23.39 0.25 -10.10
N LYS A 347 22.27 0.10 -9.36
CA LYS A 347 21.68 -1.23 -9.10
C LYS A 347 21.16 -1.88 -10.37
N ILE A 348 20.46 -1.14 -11.24
CA ILE A 348 19.97 -1.65 -12.52
C ILE A 348 21.15 -1.99 -13.44
N LYS A 349 22.18 -1.14 -13.49
CA LYS A 349 23.41 -1.41 -14.23
C LYS A 349 24.09 -2.70 -13.77
N SER A 350 24.29 -2.84 -12.46
CA SER A 350 24.95 -4.04 -11.90
C SER A 350 24.19 -5.32 -12.23
N GLU A 351 22.87 -5.27 -12.24
CA GLU A 351 22.02 -6.40 -12.60
C GLU A 351 22.15 -6.73 -14.11
N ALA A 352 22.15 -5.69 -14.96
CA ALA A 352 22.36 -5.89 -16.41
C ALA A 352 23.71 -6.52 -16.72
N LEU A 353 24.80 -6.09 -16.07
CA LEU A 353 26.13 -6.69 -16.19
C LEU A 353 26.15 -8.15 -15.73
N ALA A 354 25.48 -8.45 -14.61
CA ALA A 354 25.42 -9.81 -14.07
C ALA A 354 24.63 -10.79 -14.99
N MET A 355 23.54 -10.30 -15.58
CA MET A 355 22.69 -11.10 -16.47
C MET A 355 23.32 -11.29 -17.87
N TYR A 356 24.12 -10.35 -18.32
CA TYR A 356 24.71 -10.35 -19.68
C TYR A 356 26.22 -10.19 -19.63
N PRO A 357 26.95 -11.15 -19.03
CA PRO A 357 28.39 -11.03 -18.77
C PRO A 357 29.25 -10.95 -20.06
N ASN A 358 28.73 -11.42 -21.18
CA ASN A 358 29.40 -11.35 -22.49
C ASN A 358 29.15 -9.99 -23.21
N THR A 359 28.35 -9.10 -22.65
CA THR A 359 28.10 -7.78 -23.24
C THR A 359 29.12 -6.79 -22.68
N GLN A 360 29.80 -6.06 -23.56
CA GLN A 360 30.73 -5.01 -23.13
C GLN A 360 30.03 -3.96 -22.25
N GLU A 361 30.65 -3.59 -21.15
CA GLU A 361 30.12 -2.59 -20.22
C GLU A 361 29.82 -1.25 -20.91
N THR A 362 30.65 -0.84 -21.87
CA THR A 362 30.42 0.37 -22.67
C THR A 362 29.10 0.34 -23.41
N LYS A 363 28.74 -0.82 -23.99
CA LYS A 363 27.45 -1.01 -24.67
C LYS A 363 26.28 -0.95 -23.69
N ILE A 364 26.42 -1.59 -22.53
CA ILE A 364 25.40 -1.51 -21.47
C ILE A 364 25.22 -0.05 -21.02
N ASN A 365 26.31 0.68 -20.76
CA ASN A 365 26.25 2.10 -20.41
C ASN A 365 25.53 2.93 -21.48
N GLN A 366 25.81 2.72 -22.77
CA GLN A 366 25.12 3.41 -23.86
C GLN A 366 23.60 3.15 -23.86
N LEU A 367 23.19 1.89 -23.63
CA LEU A 367 21.76 1.52 -23.56
C LEU A 367 21.08 2.18 -22.35
N LEU A 368 21.73 2.16 -21.19
CA LEU A 368 21.19 2.81 -19.99
C LEU A 368 21.11 4.33 -20.17
N CYS A 369 22.15 4.97 -20.70
CA CYS A 369 22.13 6.40 -20.95
C CYS A 369 21.01 6.84 -21.90
N LYS A 370 20.63 5.98 -22.84
CA LYS A 370 19.57 6.28 -23.80
C LYS A 370 18.17 6.00 -23.27
N ASN A 371 18.01 4.93 -22.48
CA ASN A 371 16.70 4.32 -22.24
C ASN A 371 16.31 4.25 -20.75
N LEU A 372 17.20 4.60 -19.81
CA LEU A 372 16.90 4.58 -18.38
C LEU A 372 16.78 6.00 -17.84
N HIS A 373 15.55 6.39 -17.52
CA HIS A 373 15.17 7.71 -17.07
C HIS A 373 14.72 7.64 -15.62
N ILE A 374 15.48 8.22 -14.68
CA ILE A 374 15.14 8.23 -13.24
C ILE A 374 15.05 9.67 -12.76
N ALA A 375 13.90 10.03 -12.22
CA ALA A 375 13.63 11.38 -11.74
C ALA A 375 13.06 11.38 -10.31
N THR A 376 13.34 12.46 -9.59
CA THR A 376 12.65 12.74 -8.32
C THR A 376 11.38 13.53 -8.60
N ILE A 377 10.30 13.22 -7.85
CA ILE A 377 9.02 13.90 -8.02
C ILE A 377 9.13 15.42 -7.88
N ARG A 378 8.41 16.14 -8.77
CA ARG A 378 8.16 17.58 -8.67
C ARG A 378 6.66 17.86 -8.78
N PHE A 379 6.20 18.87 -8.05
CA PHE A 379 4.81 19.32 -8.14
C PHE A 379 4.57 20.15 -9.40
N ASN A 380 5.51 21.01 -9.74
CA ASN A 380 5.49 21.84 -10.94
C ASN A 380 6.93 22.01 -11.51
N GLY A 381 7.10 22.90 -12.47
CA GLY A 381 8.39 23.12 -13.14
C GLY A 381 9.55 23.55 -12.23
N THR A 382 9.30 24.09 -11.06
CA THR A 382 10.32 24.69 -10.18
C THR A 382 10.36 24.05 -8.79
N ASP A 383 9.22 23.56 -8.28
CA ASP A 383 9.10 23.20 -6.86
C ASP A 383 9.50 21.75 -6.60
N THR A 384 10.50 21.58 -5.74
CA THR A 384 10.90 20.31 -5.12
C THR A 384 10.50 20.25 -3.64
N THR A 385 10.02 21.38 -3.12
CA THR A 385 9.62 21.54 -1.72
C THR A 385 8.29 22.29 -1.62
N TRP A 386 7.55 21.99 -0.59
CA TRP A 386 6.44 22.81 -0.14
C TRP A 386 6.94 24.14 0.45
N PRO A 387 6.10 25.19 0.56
CA PRO A 387 6.42 26.34 1.37
C PRO A 387 6.95 25.89 2.75
N ASN A 388 8.01 26.49 3.28
CA ASN A 388 8.78 26.11 4.47
C ASN A 388 9.80 24.95 4.27
N ASN A 389 10.30 24.77 3.06
CA ASN A 389 11.41 23.86 2.73
C ASN A 389 11.17 22.37 3.03
N LYS A 390 9.92 21.91 3.24
CA LYS A 390 9.64 20.50 3.33
C LYS A 390 9.61 19.86 1.95
N LYS A 391 10.33 18.74 1.79
CA LYS A 391 10.37 18.01 0.53
C LYS A 391 8.99 17.52 0.12
N ILE A 392 8.75 17.48 -1.17
CA ILE A 392 7.56 16.89 -1.77
C ILE A 392 7.83 15.38 -1.89
N TYR A 393 6.95 14.56 -1.35
CA TYR A 393 7.07 13.10 -1.38
C TYR A 393 5.97 12.47 -2.22
N ASP A 394 6.30 11.35 -2.85
CA ASP A 394 5.32 10.41 -3.38
C ASP A 394 5.28 9.12 -2.56
N HIS A 395 4.14 8.44 -2.65
CA HIS A 395 3.95 7.12 -2.07
C HIS A 395 3.21 6.22 -3.05
N TYR A 396 3.32 6.54 -4.34
CA TYR A 396 2.71 5.75 -5.40
C TYR A 396 3.20 4.29 -5.38
N LYS A 397 2.31 3.40 -5.80
CA LYS A 397 2.60 2.01 -6.14
C LYS A 397 1.99 1.75 -7.52
N PHE A 398 2.49 2.49 -8.49
CA PHE A 398 2.02 2.45 -9.87
C PHE A 398 3.07 1.84 -10.77
N MET A 399 2.65 0.91 -11.63
CA MET A 399 3.46 0.32 -12.69
C MET A 399 2.59 0.27 -13.95
N MET A 400 3.16 0.63 -15.10
CA MET A 400 2.50 0.46 -16.39
C MET A 400 3.49 -0.11 -17.40
N VAL A 401 3.02 -1.00 -18.26
CA VAL A 401 3.81 -1.71 -19.28
C VAL A 401 3.16 -1.49 -20.64
N ASP A 402 3.97 -1.05 -21.59
CA ASP A 402 3.66 -0.95 -23.03
C ASP A 402 2.36 -0.20 -23.34
N ASP A 403 1.99 0.75 -22.48
CA ASP A 403 0.77 1.57 -22.62
C ASP A 403 -0.55 0.76 -22.64
N GLN A 404 -0.52 -0.47 -22.13
CA GLN A 404 -1.64 -1.38 -22.15
C GLN A 404 -2.01 -1.87 -20.75
N LEU A 405 -1.06 -2.44 -20.01
CA LEU A 405 -1.31 -3.02 -18.70
C LEU A 405 -0.79 -2.08 -17.62
N PHE A 406 -1.56 -1.96 -16.52
CA PHE A 406 -1.08 -1.21 -15.37
C PHE A 406 -1.52 -1.82 -14.05
N TYR A 407 -0.70 -1.60 -13.03
CA TYR A 407 -0.95 -1.99 -11.64
C TYR A 407 -1.18 -0.77 -10.77
N ILE A 408 -2.21 -0.84 -9.92
CA ILE A 408 -2.43 0.05 -8.79
C ILE A 408 -2.76 -0.79 -7.54
N GLY A 409 -2.06 -0.55 -6.45
CA GLY A 409 -2.27 -1.28 -5.21
C GLY A 409 -1.44 -0.74 -4.05
N SER A 410 -1.21 -1.58 -3.06
CA SER A 410 -0.44 -1.21 -1.87
C SER A 410 1.00 -1.76 -1.86
N GLN A 411 1.37 -2.63 -2.80
CA GLN A 411 2.68 -3.27 -2.81
C GLN A 411 3.74 -2.33 -3.36
N ASN A 412 4.73 -2.02 -2.52
CA ASN A 412 5.90 -1.28 -2.93
C ASN A 412 6.78 -2.09 -3.89
N PHE A 413 7.52 -1.40 -4.74
CA PHE A 413 8.51 -2.03 -5.63
C PHE A 413 9.69 -2.62 -4.86
N TYR A 414 10.08 -2.01 -3.76
CA TYR A 414 11.06 -2.60 -2.86
C TYR A 414 10.45 -3.79 -2.10
N PRO A 415 11.25 -4.82 -1.82
CA PRO A 415 10.75 -6.02 -1.17
C PRO A 415 10.27 -5.77 0.26
N SER A 416 9.15 -6.36 0.58
CA SER A 416 8.63 -6.37 1.95
C SER A 416 7.88 -7.66 2.22
N GLY A 417 7.92 -8.14 3.45
CA GLY A 417 7.14 -9.31 3.89
C GLY A 417 5.72 -8.94 4.37
N LEU A 418 5.16 -7.84 3.91
CA LEU A 418 3.86 -7.31 4.38
C LEU A 418 2.70 -7.90 3.59
N GLN A 419 1.50 -7.86 4.18
CA GLN A 419 0.26 -8.20 3.49
C GLN A 419 -0.15 -7.03 2.60
N ASN A 420 -0.20 -7.27 1.28
CA ASN A 420 -0.53 -6.26 0.28
C ASN A 420 -1.65 -6.72 -0.64
N TYR A 421 -2.31 -5.77 -1.29
CA TYR A 421 -3.36 -6.04 -2.26
C TYR A 421 -3.41 -4.98 -3.36
N GLY A 422 -3.78 -5.40 -4.56
CA GLY A 422 -3.94 -4.51 -5.70
C GLY A 422 -4.52 -5.22 -6.90
N TYR A 423 -4.53 -4.52 -8.02
CA TYR A 423 -5.03 -5.03 -9.29
C TYR A 423 -4.10 -4.71 -10.44
N ILE A 424 -3.95 -5.67 -11.34
CA ILE A 424 -3.43 -5.46 -12.69
C ILE A 424 -4.64 -5.31 -13.60
N ILE A 425 -4.64 -4.25 -14.39
CA ILE A 425 -5.70 -3.92 -15.35
C ILE A 425 -5.14 -4.12 -16.75
N ASP A 426 -5.83 -4.92 -17.58
CA ASP A 426 -5.56 -5.07 -19.01
C ASP A 426 -6.67 -4.37 -19.78
N ASP A 427 -6.44 -3.10 -20.10
CA ASP A 427 -7.39 -2.27 -20.82
C ASP A 427 -6.65 -1.07 -21.43
N THR A 428 -6.47 -1.10 -22.73
CA THR A 428 -5.73 -0.07 -23.48
C THR A 428 -6.38 1.32 -23.37
N GLN A 429 -7.71 1.39 -23.29
CA GLN A 429 -8.40 2.67 -23.15
C GLN A 429 -8.15 3.25 -21.74
N ALA A 430 -8.28 2.44 -20.70
CA ALA A 430 -7.97 2.85 -19.33
C ALA A 430 -6.49 3.22 -19.17
N ALA A 431 -5.57 2.44 -19.77
CA ALA A 431 -4.14 2.75 -19.78
C ALA A 431 -3.83 4.07 -20.49
N THR A 432 -4.49 4.35 -21.62
CA THR A 432 -4.36 5.63 -22.34
C THR A 432 -4.81 6.80 -21.46
N ILE A 433 -5.96 6.68 -20.80
CA ILE A 433 -6.49 7.74 -19.92
C ILE A 433 -5.52 7.98 -18.74
N ILE A 434 -5.07 6.93 -18.06
CA ILE A 434 -4.18 7.10 -16.92
C ILE A 434 -2.80 7.62 -17.35
N LYS A 435 -2.33 7.26 -18.54
CA LYS A 435 -1.10 7.81 -19.10
C LYS A 435 -1.24 9.31 -19.37
N GLN A 436 -2.33 9.74 -20.01
CA GLN A 436 -2.55 11.15 -20.35
C GLN A 436 -2.80 12.02 -19.12
N GLU A 437 -3.67 11.59 -18.21
CA GLU A 437 -4.10 12.42 -17.10
C GLU A 437 -3.19 12.33 -15.87
N PHE A 438 -2.48 11.22 -15.68
CA PHE A 438 -1.59 11.03 -14.53
C PHE A 438 -0.12 11.04 -14.96
N TRP A 439 0.31 10.04 -15.76
CA TRP A 439 1.72 9.80 -16.01
C TRP A 439 2.39 10.97 -16.76
N ASN A 440 1.80 11.46 -17.84
CA ASN A 440 2.39 12.54 -18.64
C ASN A 440 2.57 13.82 -17.83
N ASN A 441 1.61 14.13 -16.94
CA ASN A 441 1.72 15.28 -16.04
C ASN A 441 2.82 15.06 -14.99
N LEU A 442 2.89 13.87 -14.40
CA LEU A 442 3.93 13.52 -13.44
C LEU A 442 5.32 13.62 -14.07
N TRP A 443 5.50 13.01 -15.24
CA TRP A 443 6.79 13.01 -15.96
C TRP A 443 7.18 14.39 -16.47
N LYS A 444 6.25 15.16 -17.03
CA LYS A 444 6.48 16.52 -17.53
C LYS A 444 7.22 17.41 -16.52
N TYR A 445 6.86 17.30 -15.27
CA TYR A 445 7.47 18.09 -14.22
C TYR A 445 8.69 17.40 -13.60
N SER A 446 8.59 16.09 -13.33
CA SER A 446 9.64 15.33 -12.65
C SER A 446 10.89 15.14 -13.52
N SER A 447 10.77 15.08 -14.85
CA SER A 447 11.89 14.98 -15.78
C SER A 447 12.93 16.10 -15.61
N LYS A 448 12.53 17.26 -15.10
CA LYS A 448 13.45 18.36 -14.75
C LYS A 448 14.38 18.04 -13.56
N SER A 449 14.11 16.96 -12.83
CA SER A 449 14.97 16.40 -11.77
C SER A 449 15.59 15.06 -12.20
N GLU A 450 15.64 14.78 -13.50
CA GLU A 450 16.21 13.55 -14.01
C GLU A 450 17.69 13.44 -13.67
N TYR A 451 18.09 12.30 -13.17
CA TYR A 451 19.47 11.97 -12.87
C TYR A 451 20.20 11.60 -14.16
N ILE A 452 21.21 12.38 -14.51
CA ILE A 452 22.07 12.14 -15.67
C ILE A 452 23.47 11.77 -15.17
N PRO A 453 23.89 10.51 -15.28
CA PRO A 453 25.24 10.06 -14.92
C PRO A 453 26.34 10.81 -15.69
N LYS A 454 27.51 10.98 -15.07
CA LYS A 454 28.63 11.68 -15.72
C LYS A 454 28.99 11.12 -17.08
N GLN A 455 29.02 9.80 -17.21
CA GLN A 455 29.33 9.10 -18.47
C GLN A 455 28.28 9.33 -19.58
N CYS A 456 27.05 9.74 -19.21
CA CYS A 456 26.00 10.03 -20.19
C CYS A 456 26.07 11.47 -20.72
N LYS A 457 26.74 12.38 -20.00
CA LYS A 457 26.88 13.79 -20.42
C LYS A 457 27.79 13.99 -21.64
N THR A 458 28.67 13.04 -21.90
CA THR A 458 29.61 13.09 -23.03
C THR A 458 29.04 12.49 -24.32
N SER A 459 27.86 11.88 -24.26
CA SER A 459 27.20 11.22 -25.40
C SER A 459 26.10 12.07 -26.07
N HIS A 460 25.85 13.26 -25.56
CA HIS A 460 24.98 14.25 -26.22
C HIS A 460 25.84 15.47 -26.60
N PRO A 461 26.09 15.71 -27.90
CA PRO A 461 26.75 16.93 -28.36
C PRO A 461 25.88 18.17 -28.13
#